data_041bc9d514d7399bb1ac03dc911524be
#
_entry.id   041bc9d514d7399bb1ac03dc911524be
#
_cell.length_a   1.000
_cell.length_b   1.000
_cell.length_c   1.000
_cell.angle_alpha   90.00
_cell.angle_beta   90.00
_cell.angle_gamma   90.00
#
_symmetry.space_group_name_H-M   'P 1'
#
loop_
_entity.id
_entity.type
_entity.pdbx_description
1 polymer ?
#
loop_
_entity_poly.entity_id
_entity_poly.type
_entity_poly.pdbx_seq_one_letter_code
_entity_poly.pdbx_strand_id
1 'polypeptide(L)'
;MSHQALGIDLSKVERLSVPNILHFVWIGDLNEVNTHYIDIWEKTNKDKQIFFWYDQNSSLCHLLNNAIRDFVSVKKIKNKVKAELKIKNHAFKYIYPKIKTGFSFDELVIEFLTKHEIPYQRPPKAIEDAWFGNRGFIKKSITELFCNDFDDFMRYYYYEIILRHNIASASDIVRLLIIYQYGGTYIDVDTLPYIDNIYHKLNEYIRKEGIVESDSFLLFKTVCFLKKINSEGGLPEAVIGCDENELGLDAVGFEEIKRLIELDLTDFSLDMILPLGETYVHKNLLALGSLRRFKGVYFNNFISSHQKSKAVRIILRVMKKRYRFLERKNCIFDCYIDDGSRCYLTRRS
;
A
#
# COMPACT_ATOMS: atom_id res chain seq x y z
N MET A 1 4.13 -21.20 15.31
CA MET A 1 5.38 -21.87 14.89
C MET A 1 6.40 -21.66 15.98
N SER A 2 7.00 -22.73 16.49
CA SER A 2 8.07 -22.62 17.48
C SER A 2 9.25 -21.88 16.87
N HIS A 3 9.88 -21.00 17.63
CA HIS A 3 11.06 -20.20 17.27
C HIS A 3 12.29 -21.00 16.83
N GLN A 4 12.16 -22.34 16.72
CA GLN A 4 13.23 -23.26 16.36
C GLN A 4 13.61 -23.26 14.86
N ALA A 5 12.79 -22.66 13.97
CA ALA A 5 13.02 -22.75 12.53
C ALA A 5 14.25 -21.96 12.02
N LEU A 6 14.80 -21.02 12.80
CA LEU A 6 15.95 -20.19 12.39
C LEU A 6 17.23 -20.43 13.20
N GLY A 7 17.23 -21.31 14.20
CA GLY A 7 18.41 -21.55 15.07
C GLY A 7 18.84 -20.32 15.88
N ILE A 8 18.01 -19.26 15.92
CA ILE A 8 18.30 -18.02 16.65
C ILE A 8 17.52 -18.06 17.96
N ASP A 9 18.23 -18.02 19.06
CA ASP A 9 17.63 -17.82 20.38
C ASP A 9 17.28 -16.33 20.56
N LEU A 10 16.03 -15.98 20.26
CA LEU A 10 15.55 -14.59 20.35
C LEU A 10 15.58 -14.03 21.77
N SER A 11 15.63 -14.88 22.82
CA SER A 11 15.74 -14.40 24.21
C SER A 11 17.06 -13.69 24.49
N LYS A 12 18.10 -14.00 23.70
CA LYS A 12 19.43 -13.39 23.78
C LYS A 12 19.63 -12.19 22.86
N VAL A 13 18.65 -11.87 22.03
CA VAL A 13 18.74 -10.73 21.11
C VAL A 13 18.15 -9.51 21.76
N GLU A 14 18.93 -8.42 21.78
CA GLU A 14 18.48 -7.11 22.29
C GLU A 14 17.18 -6.67 21.63
N ARG A 15 16.21 -6.22 22.44
CA ARG A 15 14.97 -5.61 21.97
C ARG A 15 15.18 -4.10 21.89
N LEU A 16 14.86 -3.54 20.73
CA LEU A 16 14.94 -2.11 20.46
C LEU A 16 13.55 -1.54 20.31
N SER A 17 13.33 -0.35 20.88
CA SER A 17 12.13 0.43 20.63
C SER A 17 12.10 0.87 19.16
N VAL A 18 10.94 0.76 18.56
CA VAL A 18 10.66 1.30 17.24
C VAL A 18 10.35 2.80 17.39
N PRO A 19 10.89 3.68 16.53
CA PRO A 19 10.54 5.09 16.54
C PRO A 19 9.02 5.32 16.55
N ASN A 20 8.55 6.27 17.33
CA ASN A 20 7.12 6.56 17.49
C ASN A 20 6.56 7.36 16.30
N ILE A 21 6.74 6.80 15.09
CA ILE A 21 6.38 7.40 13.81
C ILE A 21 5.52 6.41 13.02
N LEU A 22 4.38 6.88 12.52
CA LEU A 22 3.57 6.16 11.53
C LEU A 22 3.87 6.73 10.15
N HIS A 23 4.03 5.85 9.17
CA HIS A 23 4.30 6.22 7.78
C HIS A 23 3.20 5.74 6.86
N PHE A 24 2.62 6.65 6.10
CA PHE A 24 1.72 6.38 5.00
C PHE A 24 2.37 6.82 3.69
N VAL A 25 2.10 6.10 2.61
CA VAL A 25 2.65 6.38 1.28
C VAL A 25 1.52 6.50 0.28
N TRP A 26 1.55 7.56 -0.52
CA TRP A 26 0.67 7.68 -1.67
C TRP A 26 1.45 8.06 -2.93
N ILE A 27 1.16 7.35 -4.03
CA ILE A 27 1.74 7.58 -5.35
C ILE A 27 0.60 7.80 -6.33
N GLY A 28 0.49 9.00 -6.89
CA GLY A 28 -0.60 9.39 -7.78
C GLY A 28 -1.28 10.67 -7.32
N ASP A 29 -2.50 10.92 -7.81
CA ASP A 29 -3.27 12.10 -7.46
C ASP A 29 -3.81 12.03 -6.02
N LEU A 30 -3.61 13.09 -5.24
CA LEU A 30 -4.15 13.19 -3.87
C LEU A 30 -5.69 13.17 -3.83
N ASN A 31 -6.35 13.57 -4.91
CA ASN A 31 -7.82 13.51 -4.99
C ASN A 31 -8.35 12.07 -4.98
N GLU A 32 -7.51 11.07 -5.29
CA GLU A 32 -7.87 9.66 -5.30
C GLU A 32 -7.65 8.97 -3.95
N VAL A 33 -7.08 9.67 -2.95
CA VAL A 33 -6.81 9.09 -1.63
C VAL A 33 -8.10 8.93 -0.85
N ASN A 34 -8.42 7.71 -0.47
CA ASN A 34 -9.42 7.48 0.57
C ASN A 34 -8.79 7.73 1.95
N THR A 35 -9.11 8.88 2.54
CA THR A 35 -8.52 9.30 3.82
C THR A 35 -9.16 8.68 5.05
N HIS A 36 -10.32 8.03 4.93
CA HIS A 36 -11.07 7.54 6.10
C HIS A 36 -10.24 6.66 7.04
N TYR A 37 -9.44 5.75 6.48
CA TYR A 37 -8.59 4.87 7.28
C TYR A 37 -7.47 5.65 7.98
N ILE A 38 -6.81 6.54 7.24
CA ILE A 38 -5.72 7.37 7.76
C ILE A 38 -6.21 8.30 8.86
N ASP A 39 -7.41 8.89 8.68
CA ASP A 39 -8.04 9.78 9.66
C ASP A 39 -8.37 9.03 10.97
N ILE A 40 -8.71 7.74 10.90
CA ILE A 40 -8.87 6.90 12.10
C ILE A 40 -7.52 6.72 12.80
N TRP A 41 -6.45 6.38 12.06
CA TRP A 41 -5.11 6.25 12.63
C TRP A 41 -4.63 7.53 13.30
N GLU A 42 -4.88 8.70 12.69
CA GLU A 42 -4.53 10.00 13.26
C GLU A 42 -5.27 10.27 14.57
N LYS A 43 -6.59 10.08 14.56
CA LYS A 43 -7.44 10.37 15.71
C LYS A 43 -7.15 9.46 16.90
N THR A 44 -6.78 8.21 16.64
CA THR A 44 -6.52 7.20 17.69
C THR A 44 -5.06 7.18 18.17
N ASN A 45 -4.12 7.80 17.46
CA ASN A 45 -2.68 7.77 17.78
C ASN A 45 -2.10 9.18 17.93
N LYS A 46 -2.70 10.00 18.77
CA LYS A 46 -2.31 11.42 18.98
C LYS A 46 -0.90 11.61 19.55
N ASP A 47 -0.34 10.55 20.14
CA ASP A 47 1.02 10.52 20.69
C ASP A 47 2.10 10.22 19.62
N LYS A 48 1.70 9.88 18.40
CA LYS A 48 2.61 9.51 17.30
C LYS A 48 2.75 10.61 16.27
N GLN A 49 3.94 10.73 15.72
CA GLN A 49 4.14 11.55 14.52
C GLN A 49 3.65 10.77 13.30
N ILE A 50 2.89 11.43 12.43
CA ILE A 50 2.40 10.83 11.20
C ILE A 50 3.11 11.47 10.03
N PHE A 51 3.92 10.69 9.31
CA PHE A 51 4.58 11.10 8.09
C PHE A 51 3.78 10.60 6.90
N PHE A 52 3.33 11.53 6.07
CA PHE A 52 2.66 11.22 4.81
C PHE A 52 3.63 11.46 3.65
N TRP A 53 4.06 10.36 3.05
CA TRP A 53 5.01 10.36 1.95
C TRP A 53 4.27 10.49 0.62
N TYR A 54 4.55 11.59 -0.07
CA TYR A 54 3.88 11.94 -1.30
C TYR A 54 4.88 12.62 -2.23
N ASP A 55 4.78 12.33 -3.51
CA ASP A 55 5.56 13.03 -4.52
C ASP A 55 4.64 13.93 -5.37
N GLN A 56 4.67 15.21 -5.05
CA GLN A 56 3.94 16.26 -5.75
C GLN A 56 4.19 16.27 -7.26
N ASN A 57 5.35 15.79 -7.67
CA ASN A 57 5.79 15.80 -9.06
C ASN A 57 5.47 14.52 -9.82
N SER A 58 4.80 13.53 -9.19
CA SER A 58 4.42 12.27 -9.83
C SER A 58 2.92 11.99 -9.81
N SER A 59 2.09 13.04 -9.69
CA SER A 59 0.63 12.94 -9.68
C SER A 59 0.05 12.40 -10.98
N LEU A 60 0.71 12.65 -12.12
CA LEU A 60 0.24 12.26 -13.46
C LEU A 60 0.71 10.87 -13.94
N CYS A 61 1.19 10.00 -13.05
CA CYS A 61 1.62 8.65 -13.45
C CYS A 61 0.49 7.82 -14.05
N HIS A 62 -0.73 7.92 -13.52
CA HIS A 62 -1.93 7.27 -14.06
C HIS A 62 -2.33 7.88 -15.41
N LEU A 63 -2.29 9.21 -15.54
CA LEU A 63 -2.59 9.90 -16.79
C LEU A 63 -1.67 9.41 -17.92
N LEU A 64 -0.35 9.36 -17.70
CA LEU A 64 0.62 8.89 -18.69
C LEU A 64 0.26 7.50 -19.21
N ASN A 65 0.04 6.57 -18.29
CA ASN A 65 -0.21 5.18 -18.63
C ASN A 65 -1.56 4.97 -19.31
N ASN A 66 -2.61 5.64 -18.84
CA ASN A 66 -3.95 5.56 -19.43
C ASN A 66 -3.97 6.19 -20.83
N ALA A 67 -3.40 7.38 -21.01
CA ALA A 67 -3.32 8.04 -22.31
C ALA A 67 -2.57 7.18 -23.35
N ILE A 68 -1.45 6.55 -22.98
CA ILE A 68 -0.72 5.64 -23.88
C ILE A 68 -1.57 4.42 -24.24
N ARG A 69 -2.22 3.78 -23.26
CA ARG A 69 -3.07 2.61 -23.46
C ARG A 69 -4.24 2.94 -24.38
N ASP A 70 -4.92 4.05 -24.14
CA ASP A 70 -6.09 4.47 -24.92
C ASP A 70 -5.68 4.85 -26.34
N PHE A 71 -4.58 5.57 -26.51
CA PHE A 71 -4.01 5.88 -27.83
C PHE A 71 -3.69 4.61 -28.65
N VAL A 72 -3.12 3.57 -28.03
CA VAL A 72 -2.84 2.30 -28.69
C VAL A 72 -4.11 1.52 -28.98
N SER A 73 -5.11 1.62 -28.09
CA SER A 73 -6.38 0.87 -28.21
C SER A 73 -7.18 1.22 -29.45
N VAL A 74 -7.20 2.51 -29.83
CA VAL A 74 -7.95 3.02 -31.00
C VAL A 74 -7.20 2.79 -32.32
N LYS A 75 -5.90 2.49 -32.29
CA LYS A 75 -5.12 2.21 -33.50
C LYS A 75 -5.31 0.78 -33.98
N LYS A 76 -5.38 0.57 -35.32
CA LYS A 76 -5.41 -0.73 -35.93
C LYS A 76 -4.03 -1.41 -35.92
N ILE A 77 -3.52 -1.72 -34.72
CA ILE A 77 -2.20 -2.34 -34.53
C ILE A 77 -2.38 -3.81 -34.19
N LYS A 78 -1.64 -4.69 -34.88
CA LYS A 78 -1.72 -6.15 -34.68
C LYS A 78 -1.32 -6.61 -33.28
N ASN A 79 -0.31 -5.99 -32.68
CA ASN A 79 0.15 -6.30 -31.34
C ASN A 79 0.14 -5.05 -30.46
N LYS A 80 -1.00 -4.78 -29.79
CA LYS A 80 -1.22 -3.60 -28.94
C LYS A 80 -0.27 -3.57 -27.75
N VAL A 81 -0.03 -4.70 -27.10
CA VAL A 81 0.87 -4.81 -25.94
C VAL A 81 2.29 -4.38 -26.30
N LYS A 82 2.81 -4.88 -27.42
CA LYS A 82 4.16 -4.50 -27.91
C LYS A 82 4.23 -3.01 -28.25
N ALA A 83 3.18 -2.46 -28.83
CA ALA A 83 3.12 -1.03 -29.17
C ALA A 83 3.09 -0.15 -27.92
N GLU A 84 2.28 -0.51 -26.93
CA GLU A 84 2.22 0.19 -25.63
C GLU A 84 3.58 0.19 -24.95
N LEU A 85 4.24 -0.97 -24.84
CA LEU A 85 5.58 -1.08 -24.25
C LEU A 85 6.63 -0.24 -24.98
N LYS A 86 6.58 -0.18 -26.32
CA LYS A 86 7.49 0.67 -27.09
C LYS A 86 7.31 2.15 -26.75
N ILE A 87 6.07 2.61 -26.63
CA ILE A 87 5.78 4.01 -26.28
C ILE A 87 6.19 4.28 -24.84
N LYS A 88 5.87 3.41 -23.89
CA LYS A 88 6.30 3.52 -22.49
C LYS A 88 7.82 3.56 -22.33
N ASN A 89 8.53 2.71 -23.09
CA ASN A 89 9.99 2.72 -23.12
C ASN A 89 10.54 4.04 -23.69
N HIS A 90 9.90 4.58 -24.71
CA HIS A 90 10.27 5.90 -25.23
C HIS A 90 9.97 7.00 -24.20
N ALA A 91 8.83 6.95 -23.53
CA ALA A 91 8.50 7.86 -22.45
C ALA A 91 9.54 7.80 -21.32
N PHE A 92 9.94 6.60 -20.88
CA PHE A 92 10.97 6.43 -19.86
C PHE A 92 12.31 7.06 -20.29
N LYS A 93 12.77 6.77 -21.51
CA LYS A 93 14.02 7.32 -22.04
C LYS A 93 13.99 8.86 -22.18
N TYR A 94 12.81 9.42 -22.39
CA TYR A 94 12.62 10.87 -22.50
C TYR A 94 12.53 11.55 -21.12
N ILE A 95 11.77 10.97 -20.20
CA ILE A 95 11.40 11.55 -18.90
C ILE A 95 12.52 11.36 -17.87
N TYR A 96 12.99 10.11 -17.68
CA TYR A 96 13.86 9.79 -16.55
C TYR A 96 15.20 10.56 -16.53
N PRO A 97 15.93 10.76 -17.65
CA PRO A 97 17.17 11.55 -17.62
C PRO A 97 16.95 13.00 -17.18
N LYS A 98 15.81 13.59 -17.57
CA LYS A 98 15.47 14.99 -17.23
C LYS A 98 15.06 15.12 -15.75
N ILE A 99 14.36 14.13 -15.18
CA ILE A 99 14.07 14.09 -13.73
C ILE A 99 15.37 14.17 -12.93
N LYS A 100 16.40 13.43 -13.33
CA LYS A 100 17.72 13.46 -12.67
C LYS A 100 18.38 14.83 -12.68
N THR A 101 17.98 15.71 -13.59
CA THR A 101 18.44 17.11 -13.68
C THR A 101 17.48 18.10 -13.02
N GLY A 102 16.46 17.62 -12.28
CA GLY A 102 15.58 18.44 -11.46
C GLY A 102 14.26 18.87 -12.13
N PHE A 103 13.95 18.36 -13.33
CA PHE A 103 12.66 18.65 -13.95
C PHE A 103 11.53 17.86 -13.27
N SER A 104 10.34 18.46 -13.24
CA SER A 104 9.14 17.83 -12.71
C SER A 104 8.67 16.69 -13.64
N PHE A 105 8.35 15.52 -13.04
CA PHE A 105 7.76 14.40 -13.78
C PHE A 105 6.46 14.81 -14.48
N ASP A 106 5.57 15.49 -13.78
CA ASP A 106 4.26 15.88 -14.32
C ASP A 106 4.40 16.81 -15.53
N GLU A 107 5.32 17.77 -15.49
CA GLU A 107 5.62 18.64 -16.64
C GLU A 107 6.16 17.84 -17.83
N LEU A 108 7.06 16.90 -17.56
CA LEU A 108 7.64 16.04 -18.59
C LEU A 108 6.63 15.06 -19.18
N VAL A 109 5.64 14.60 -18.42
CA VAL A 109 4.52 13.79 -18.91
C VAL A 109 3.70 14.60 -19.91
N ILE A 110 3.33 15.82 -19.57
CA ILE A 110 2.57 16.71 -20.47
C ILE A 110 3.36 17.03 -21.73
N GLU A 111 4.66 17.37 -21.59
CA GLU A 111 5.55 17.65 -22.72
C GLU A 111 5.65 16.43 -23.65
N PHE A 112 5.82 15.22 -23.08
CA PHE A 112 5.90 13.97 -23.84
C PHE A 112 4.62 13.67 -24.60
N LEU A 113 3.47 13.72 -23.93
CA LEU A 113 2.16 13.44 -24.54
C LEU A 113 1.86 14.42 -25.67
N THR A 114 2.11 15.72 -25.46
CA THR A 114 1.91 16.77 -26.45
C THR A 114 2.82 16.57 -27.66
N LYS A 115 4.12 16.34 -27.44
CA LYS A 115 5.11 16.14 -28.48
C LYS A 115 4.83 14.93 -29.39
N HIS A 116 4.21 13.89 -28.83
CA HIS A 116 3.89 12.65 -29.53
C HIS A 116 2.43 12.59 -30.00
N GLU A 117 1.70 13.70 -29.90
CA GLU A 117 0.30 13.81 -30.33
C GLU A 117 -0.60 12.74 -29.71
N ILE A 118 -0.31 12.37 -28.45
CA ILE A 118 -1.10 11.43 -27.68
C ILE A 118 -2.20 12.20 -26.97
N PRO A 119 -3.50 11.98 -27.28
CA PRO A 119 -4.60 12.69 -26.64
C PRO A 119 -4.63 12.43 -25.14
N TYR A 120 -4.89 13.46 -24.35
CA TYR A 120 -5.06 13.36 -22.90
C TYR A 120 -5.99 14.44 -22.37
N GLN A 121 -6.62 14.17 -21.23
CA GLN A 121 -7.36 15.15 -20.46
C GLN A 121 -6.66 15.33 -19.12
N ARG A 122 -6.12 16.53 -18.88
CA ARG A 122 -5.43 16.82 -17.62
C ARG A 122 -6.43 16.86 -16.48
N PRO A 123 -6.25 16.04 -15.40
CA PRO A 123 -7.09 16.13 -14.23
C PRO A 123 -6.89 17.47 -13.51
N PRO A 124 -7.89 17.96 -12.75
CA PRO A 124 -7.71 19.12 -11.90
C PRO A 124 -6.62 18.83 -10.86
N LYS A 125 -5.70 19.77 -10.70
CA LYS A 125 -4.62 19.59 -9.72
C LYS A 125 -5.20 19.65 -8.30
N ALA A 126 -4.85 18.68 -7.46
CA ALA A 126 -5.19 18.70 -6.04
C ALA A 126 -4.58 19.95 -5.38
N ILE A 127 -5.37 20.61 -4.54
CA ILE A 127 -4.88 21.73 -3.72
C ILE A 127 -4.25 21.11 -2.47
N GLU A 128 -2.94 20.93 -2.49
CA GLU A 128 -2.19 20.27 -1.41
C GLU A 128 -2.41 20.94 -0.07
N ASP A 129 -2.37 22.26 0.00
CA ASP A 129 -2.56 23.00 1.24
C ASP A 129 -3.94 22.75 1.84
N ALA A 130 -4.97 22.59 1.01
CA ALA A 130 -6.31 22.22 1.47
C ALA A 130 -6.36 20.75 1.94
N TRP A 131 -5.63 19.87 1.27
CA TRP A 131 -5.61 18.45 1.63
C TRP A 131 -4.86 18.20 2.95
N PHE A 132 -3.72 18.87 3.16
CA PHE A 132 -2.90 18.76 4.38
C PHE A 132 -3.37 19.68 5.51
N GLY A 133 -3.99 20.83 5.21
CA GLY A 133 -4.22 21.92 6.17
C GLY A 133 -5.07 21.57 7.39
N ASN A 134 -5.91 20.54 7.30
CA ASN A 134 -6.76 20.08 8.40
C ASN A 134 -6.25 18.80 9.09
N ARG A 135 -5.05 18.33 8.73
CA ARG A 135 -4.45 17.09 9.24
C ARG A 135 -3.12 17.37 9.92
N GLY A 136 -2.88 16.70 11.03
CA GLY A 136 -1.60 16.76 11.76
C GLY A 136 -0.46 16.01 11.08
N PHE A 137 -0.54 15.79 9.76
CA PHE A 137 0.48 15.06 9.02
C PHE A 137 1.70 15.91 8.73
N ILE A 138 2.87 15.30 8.87
CA ILE A 138 4.13 15.87 8.39
C ILE A 138 4.32 15.39 6.96
N LYS A 139 4.18 16.31 5.99
CA LYS A 139 4.42 16.03 4.57
C LYS A 139 5.89 15.69 4.36
N LYS A 140 6.15 14.59 3.66
CA LYS A 140 7.46 14.12 3.25
C LYS A 140 7.50 13.84 1.76
N SER A 141 8.58 14.23 1.09
CA SER A 141 8.75 13.92 -0.32
C SER A 141 9.34 12.52 -0.51
N ILE A 142 8.74 11.71 -1.38
CA ILE A 142 9.29 10.40 -1.78
C ILE A 142 10.69 10.57 -2.39
N THR A 143 10.95 11.66 -3.08
CA THR A 143 12.24 11.93 -3.73
C THR A 143 13.39 12.09 -2.75
N GLU A 144 13.12 12.49 -1.49
CA GLU A 144 14.13 12.58 -0.42
C GLU A 144 14.77 11.22 -0.11
N LEU A 145 14.06 10.11 -0.39
CA LEU A 145 14.54 8.75 -0.11
C LEU A 145 15.62 8.28 -1.07
N PHE A 146 15.73 8.90 -2.25
CA PHE A 146 16.62 8.45 -3.33
C PHE A 146 17.99 9.16 -3.30
N CYS A 147 18.58 9.32 -2.13
CA CYS A 147 19.88 9.95 -1.95
C CYS A 147 20.98 8.92 -1.64
N ASN A 148 22.23 9.30 -1.89
CA ASN A 148 23.43 8.50 -1.57
C ASN A 148 23.38 7.09 -2.18
N ASP A 149 23.47 6.07 -1.32
CA ASP A 149 23.50 4.65 -1.73
C ASP A 149 22.21 4.15 -2.39
N PHE A 150 21.14 4.97 -2.43
CA PHE A 150 19.81 4.60 -2.92
C PHE A 150 19.44 5.20 -4.28
N ASP A 151 20.36 5.86 -4.99
CA ASP A 151 20.12 6.43 -6.33
C ASP A 151 19.58 5.42 -7.34
N ASP A 152 20.05 4.16 -7.29
CA ASP A 152 19.53 3.10 -8.15
C ASP A 152 18.02 2.87 -7.95
N PHE A 153 17.52 3.06 -6.72
CA PHE A 153 16.11 2.84 -6.41
C PHE A 153 15.19 3.88 -7.02
N MET A 154 15.67 5.11 -7.23
CA MET A 154 14.95 6.10 -8.03
C MET A 154 14.64 5.57 -9.43
N ARG A 155 15.62 4.95 -10.09
CA ARG A 155 15.42 4.36 -11.42
C ARG A 155 14.41 3.22 -11.38
N TYR A 156 14.47 2.33 -10.37
CA TYR A 156 13.54 1.22 -10.21
C TYR A 156 12.11 1.73 -9.92
N TYR A 157 11.97 2.76 -9.10
CA TYR A 157 10.70 3.43 -8.85
C TYR A 157 10.07 3.93 -10.16
N TYR A 158 10.85 4.62 -11.01
CA TYR A 158 10.35 5.09 -12.29
C TYR A 158 10.12 3.97 -13.32
N TYR A 159 10.79 2.82 -13.22
CA TYR A 159 10.39 1.63 -13.99
C TYR A 159 8.99 1.17 -13.63
N GLU A 160 8.67 1.13 -12.35
CA GLU A 160 7.37 0.68 -11.89
C GLU A 160 6.24 1.63 -12.32
N ILE A 161 6.41 2.93 -12.19
CA ILE A 161 5.35 3.89 -12.50
C ILE A 161 5.21 4.20 -14.00
N ILE A 162 6.30 4.15 -14.79
CA ILE A 162 6.24 4.46 -16.22
C ILE A 162 6.08 3.21 -17.07
N LEU A 163 6.98 2.21 -16.91
CA LEU A 163 7.01 1.06 -17.80
C LEU A 163 5.96 0.02 -17.45
N ARG A 164 5.81 -0.28 -16.17
CA ARG A 164 4.96 -1.37 -15.71
C ARG A 164 3.58 -0.91 -15.23
N HIS A 165 3.42 0.36 -14.89
CA HIS A 165 2.22 0.89 -14.24
C HIS A 165 1.83 0.05 -13.02
N ASN A 166 2.83 -0.32 -12.22
CA ASN A 166 2.66 -1.12 -11.02
C ASN A 166 2.96 -0.28 -9.77
N ILE A 167 1.94 0.49 -9.37
CA ILE A 167 2.05 1.41 -8.23
C ILE A 167 2.30 0.65 -6.92
N ALA A 168 1.76 -0.57 -6.78
CA ALA A 168 2.02 -1.40 -5.61
C ALA A 168 3.51 -1.74 -5.47
N SER A 169 4.19 -2.14 -6.58
CA SER A 169 5.64 -2.39 -6.56
C SER A 169 6.46 -1.11 -6.33
N ALA A 170 6.00 0.03 -6.85
CA ALA A 170 6.63 1.31 -6.57
C ALA A 170 6.52 1.66 -5.07
N SER A 171 5.34 1.44 -4.46
CA SER A 171 5.13 1.59 -3.02
C SER A 171 5.99 0.63 -2.19
N ASP A 172 6.21 -0.63 -2.66
CA ASP A 172 7.10 -1.59 -1.99
C ASP A 172 8.55 -1.08 -1.90
N ILE A 173 9.05 -0.40 -2.93
CA ILE A 173 10.36 0.25 -2.90
C ILE A 173 10.38 1.35 -1.84
N VAL A 174 9.38 2.22 -1.88
CA VAL A 174 9.30 3.41 -1.01
C VAL A 174 9.19 3.00 0.46
N ARG A 175 8.27 2.07 0.82
CA ARG A 175 8.06 1.63 2.21
C ARG A 175 9.31 1.01 2.83
N LEU A 176 10.06 0.24 2.05
CA LEU A 176 11.31 -0.35 2.54
C LEU A 176 12.42 0.69 2.74
N LEU A 177 12.52 1.69 1.87
CA LEU A 177 13.45 2.80 2.03
C LEU A 177 13.10 3.65 3.26
N ILE A 178 11.82 3.94 3.47
CA ILE A 178 11.32 4.66 4.65
C ILE A 178 11.73 3.94 5.93
N ILE A 179 11.37 2.67 6.04
CA ILE A 179 11.66 1.88 7.25
C ILE A 179 13.18 1.72 7.46
N TYR A 180 13.95 1.63 6.39
CA TYR A 180 15.41 1.59 6.54
C TYR A 180 15.99 2.93 7.03
N GLN A 181 15.53 4.05 6.46
CA GLN A 181 16.13 5.37 6.73
C GLN A 181 15.61 6.01 8.01
N TYR A 182 14.34 5.79 8.37
CA TYR A 182 13.67 6.45 9.49
C TYR A 182 13.33 5.48 10.63
N GLY A 183 13.19 4.18 10.36
CA GLY A 183 12.52 3.27 11.29
C GLY A 183 11.04 3.59 11.38
N GLY A 184 10.39 3.22 12.49
CA GLY A 184 8.96 3.47 12.68
C GLY A 184 8.09 2.35 12.15
N THR A 185 6.83 2.66 11.93
CA THR A 185 5.81 1.73 11.47
C THR A 185 5.18 2.24 10.17
N TYR A 186 5.35 1.49 9.09
CA TYR A 186 4.65 1.70 7.83
C TYR A 186 3.30 1.00 7.85
N ILE A 187 2.28 1.67 7.33
CA ILE A 187 0.91 1.18 7.23
C ILE A 187 0.37 1.54 5.85
N ASP A 188 -0.26 0.59 5.15
CA ASP A 188 -0.96 0.88 3.90
C ASP A 188 -2.16 1.80 4.17
N VAL A 189 -2.44 2.73 3.25
CA VAL A 189 -3.48 3.76 3.38
C VAL A 189 -4.91 3.18 3.50
N ASP A 190 -5.10 1.92 3.17
CA ASP A 190 -6.34 1.17 3.25
C ASP A 190 -6.35 0.14 4.39
N THR A 191 -5.40 0.22 5.31
CA THR A 191 -5.31 -0.66 6.47
C THR A 191 -5.97 -0.03 7.69
N LEU A 192 -6.97 -0.71 8.25
CA LEU A 192 -7.61 -0.31 9.52
C LEU A 192 -6.74 -0.64 10.73
N PRO A 193 -6.82 0.13 11.82
CA PRO A 193 -6.35 -0.32 13.12
C PRO A 193 -7.13 -1.54 13.59
N TYR A 194 -6.68 -2.15 14.70
CA TYR A 194 -7.40 -3.27 15.31
C TYR A 194 -8.73 -2.79 15.88
N ILE A 195 -9.84 -3.28 15.30
CA ILE A 195 -11.19 -2.88 15.64
C ILE A 195 -12.01 -3.94 16.39
N ASP A 196 -11.46 -5.13 16.62
CA ASP A 196 -12.21 -6.23 17.22
C ASP A 196 -12.68 -5.95 18.65
N ASN A 197 -11.97 -5.09 19.35
CA ASN A 197 -12.29 -4.65 20.70
C ASN A 197 -13.57 -3.82 20.82
N ILE A 198 -14.10 -3.26 19.72
CA ILE A 198 -15.37 -2.52 19.74
C ILE A 198 -16.60 -3.47 19.82
N TYR A 199 -16.44 -4.73 19.44
CA TYR A 199 -17.49 -5.73 19.37
C TYR A 199 -17.61 -6.54 20.68
N HIS A 200 -17.87 -5.86 21.79
CA HIS A 200 -17.89 -6.52 23.11
C HIS A 200 -19.00 -7.55 23.26
N LYS A 201 -20.24 -7.17 22.97
CA LYS A 201 -21.42 -8.04 23.10
C LYS A 201 -21.36 -9.20 22.12
N LEU A 202 -20.95 -8.89 20.88
CA LEU A 202 -20.75 -9.90 19.84
C LEU A 202 -19.67 -10.92 20.23
N ASN A 203 -18.50 -10.45 20.66
CA ASN A 203 -17.38 -11.32 21.03
C ASN A 203 -17.70 -12.20 22.26
N GLU A 204 -18.52 -11.71 23.19
CA GLU A 204 -19.02 -12.49 24.30
C GLU A 204 -19.95 -13.62 23.81
N TYR A 205 -20.90 -13.28 22.93
CA TYR A 205 -21.80 -14.26 22.31
C TYR A 205 -21.05 -15.34 21.54
N ILE A 206 -20.12 -14.95 20.65
CA ILE A 206 -19.27 -15.86 19.87
C ILE A 206 -18.54 -16.86 20.79
N ARG A 207 -17.97 -16.36 21.89
CA ARG A 207 -17.26 -17.17 22.86
C ARG A 207 -18.18 -18.16 23.57
N LYS A 208 -19.37 -17.69 23.96
CA LYS A 208 -20.38 -18.51 24.66
C LYS A 208 -20.91 -19.63 23.78
N GLU A 209 -21.23 -19.32 22.54
CA GLU A 209 -21.80 -20.29 21.58
C GLU A 209 -20.71 -21.13 20.86
N GLY A 210 -19.43 -20.90 21.13
CA GLY A 210 -18.32 -21.63 20.51
C GLY A 210 -18.19 -21.39 19.01
N ILE A 211 -18.67 -20.26 18.49
CA ILE A 211 -18.62 -19.92 17.07
C ILE A 211 -17.19 -19.65 16.65
N VAL A 212 -16.76 -20.28 15.56
CA VAL A 212 -15.45 -20.05 14.96
C VAL A 212 -15.57 -18.96 13.90
N GLU A 213 -14.95 -17.82 14.14
CA GLU A 213 -14.95 -16.74 13.17
C GLU A 213 -14.22 -17.16 11.89
N SER A 214 -14.92 -17.15 10.77
CA SER A 214 -14.36 -17.33 9.41
C SER A 214 -13.80 -16.01 8.88
N ASP A 215 -13.11 -16.04 7.73
CA ASP A 215 -12.66 -14.83 7.06
C ASP A 215 -13.85 -13.98 6.58
N SER A 216 -14.93 -14.62 6.12
CA SER A 216 -16.19 -13.97 5.77
C SER A 216 -16.80 -13.27 6.99
N PHE A 217 -16.71 -13.85 8.19
CA PHE A 217 -17.19 -13.23 9.41
C PHE A 217 -16.39 -11.95 9.77
N LEU A 218 -15.07 -12.02 9.67
CA LEU A 218 -14.22 -10.85 9.91
C LEU A 218 -14.48 -9.75 8.88
N LEU A 219 -14.68 -10.15 7.61
CA LEU A 219 -15.07 -9.21 6.55
C LEU A 219 -16.41 -8.54 6.87
N PHE A 220 -17.41 -9.32 7.29
CA PHE A 220 -18.73 -8.83 7.66
C PHE A 220 -18.65 -7.79 8.79
N LYS A 221 -17.92 -8.08 9.88
CA LYS A 221 -17.67 -7.11 10.97
C LYS A 221 -17.03 -5.83 10.43
N THR A 222 -16.02 -5.96 9.58
CA THR A 222 -15.31 -4.83 8.98
C THR A 222 -16.23 -3.98 8.11
N VAL A 223 -17.08 -4.62 7.29
CA VAL A 223 -18.07 -3.93 6.44
C VAL A 223 -19.07 -3.14 7.28
N CYS A 224 -19.60 -3.76 8.33
CA CYS A 224 -20.56 -3.09 9.23
C CYS A 224 -19.91 -1.87 9.91
N PHE A 225 -18.65 -2.01 10.36
CA PHE A 225 -17.89 -0.90 10.92
C PHE A 225 -17.70 0.24 9.90
N LEU A 226 -17.27 -0.08 8.68
CA LEU A 226 -17.05 0.90 7.63
C LEU A 226 -18.36 1.63 7.23
N LYS A 227 -19.49 0.93 7.19
CA LYS A 227 -20.80 1.55 7.00
C LYS A 227 -21.12 2.54 8.11
N LYS A 228 -20.81 2.22 9.35
CA LYS A 228 -21.06 3.09 10.51
C LYS A 228 -20.25 4.38 10.44
N ILE A 229 -18.96 4.30 10.08
CA ILE A 229 -18.08 5.49 10.04
C ILE A 229 -18.27 6.31 8.76
N ASN A 230 -18.77 5.70 7.68
CA ASN A 230 -18.99 6.33 6.37
C ASN A 230 -20.48 6.61 6.11
N SER A 231 -21.20 7.10 7.11
CA SER A 231 -22.66 7.30 7.05
C SER A 231 -23.16 8.11 5.82
N GLU A 232 -22.27 8.70 5.02
CA GLU A 232 -22.58 9.46 3.81
C GLU A 232 -22.01 8.86 2.50
N GLY A 233 -21.22 7.79 2.56
CA GLY A 233 -20.58 7.17 1.39
C GLY A 233 -20.80 5.65 1.35
N GLY A 234 -21.60 5.17 0.42
CA GLY A 234 -21.84 3.74 0.26
C GLY A 234 -20.53 2.97 0.05
N LEU A 235 -20.36 1.88 0.79
CA LEU A 235 -19.32 0.90 0.46
C LEU A 235 -19.60 0.33 -0.94
N PRO A 236 -18.57 -0.02 -1.71
CA PRO A 236 -18.75 -0.68 -3.00
C PRO A 236 -19.69 -1.89 -2.85
N GLU A 237 -20.64 -2.04 -3.73
CA GLU A 237 -21.65 -3.13 -3.71
C GLU A 237 -21.00 -4.52 -3.65
N ALA A 238 -19.78 -4.67 -4.14
CA ALA A 238 -18.99 -5.91 -4.10
C ALA A 238 -18.66 -6.45 -2.69
N VAL A 239 -18.90 -5.65 -1.64
CA VAL A 239 -18.63 -6.07 -0.25
C VAL A 239 -19.91 -6.48 0.48
N ILE A 240 -21.07 -6.43 -0.19
CA ILE A 240 -22.38 -6.76 0.37
C ILE A 240 -22.72 -8.21 -0.02
N GLY A 241 -22.17 -9.18 0.65
CA GLY A 241 -22.41 -10.55 0.25
C GLY A 241 -22.11 -11.63 1.29
N CYS A 242 -22.01 -11.26 2.57
CA CYS A 242 -22.00 -12.28 3.61
C CYS A 242 -23.44 -12.69 3.92
N ASP A 243 -23.81 -13.89 3.52
CA ASP A 243 -25.05 -14.52 3.93
C ASP A 243 -24.82 -15.50 5.09
N GLU A 244 -25.91 -16.03 5.62
CA GLU A 244 -25.92 -17.03 6.70
C GLU A 244 -25.11 -18.27 6.37
N ASN A 245 -25.14 -18.70 5.10
CA ASN A 245 -24.43 -19.91 4.65
C ASN A 245 -22.91 -19.71 4.64
N GLU A 246 -22.44 -18.53 4.21
CA GLU A 246 -21.02 -18.20 4.22
C GLU A 246 -20.45 -18.11 5.64
N LEU A 247 -21.27 -17.73 6.61
CA LEU A 247 -20.88 -17.68 8.02
C LEU A 247 -20.99 -19.02 8.71
N GLY A 248 -21.62 -20.02 8.07
CA GLY A 248 -21.87 -21.33 8.67
C GLY A 248 -22.85 -21.30 9.84
N LEU A 249 -23.81 -20.39 9.80
CA LEU A 249 -24.82 -20.15 10.83
C LEU A 249 -26.20 -20.52 10.30
N ASP A 250 -27.12 -20.81 11.21
CA ASP A 250 -28.54 -20.81 10.87
C ASP A 250 -29.11 -19.38 10.83
N ALA A 251 -30.30 -19.22 10.28
CA ALA A 251 -30.93 -17.92 10.12
C ALA A 251 -31.12 -17.18 11.46
N VAL A 252 -31.37 -17.91 12.54
CA VAL A 252 -31.58 -17.33 13.89
C VAL A 252 -30.27 -16.80 14.45
N GLY A 253 -29.19 -17.58 14.35
CA GLY A 253 -27.85 -17.16 14.78
C GLY A 253 -27.33 -15.98 13.96
N PHE A 254 -27.62 -15.95 12.66
CA PHE A 254 -27.23 -14.83 11.80
C PHE A 254 -27.94 -13.52 12.16
N GLU A 255 -29.25 -13.55 12.41
CA GLU A 255 -30.00 -12.35 12.85
C GLU A 255 -29.54 -11.88 14.24
N GLU A 256 -29.21 -12.80 15.16
CA GLU A 256 -28.67 -12.42 16.47
C GLU A 256 -27.30 -11.76 16.33
N ILE A 257 -26.43 -12.25 15.46
CA ILE A 257 -25.14 -11.61 15.17
C ILE A 257 -25.31 -10.19 14.62
N LYS A 258 -26.21 -10.00 13.65
CA LYS A 258 -26.52 -8.66 13.13
C LYS A 258 -26.98 -7.71 14.24
N ARG A 259 -27.93 -8.18 15.07
CA ARG A 259 -28.45 -7.40 16.21
C ARG A 259 -27.33 -6.99 17.18
N LEU A 260 -26.42 -7.92 17.50
CA LEU A 260 -25.31 -7.64 18.42
C LEU A 260 -24.29 -6.68 17.80
N ILE A 261 -24.00 -6.80 16.50
CA ILE A 261 -23.16 -5.84 15.77
C ILE A 261 -23.79 -4.45 15.81
N GLU A 262 -25.08 -4.33 15.53
CA GLU A 262 -25.80 -3.05 15.57
C GLU A 262 -25.77 -2.42 16.97
N LEU A 263 -25.94 -3.21 18.01
CA LEU A 263 -25.85 -2.75 19.40
C LEU A 263 -24.44 -2.25 19.75
N ASP A 264 -23.40 -3.01 19.40
CA ASP A 264 -22.01 -2.60 19.65
C ASP A 264 -21.64 -1.33 18.85
N LEU A 265 -22.10 -1.23 17.60
CA LEU A 265 -21.86 -0.04 16.76
C LEU A 265 -22.74 1.17 17.12
N THR A 266 -23.88 0.98 17.79
CA THR A 266 -24.70 2.09 18.29
C THR A 266 -23.95 2.83 19.40
N ASP A 267 -23.30 2.10 20.27
CA ASP A 267 -22.51 2.65 21.39
C ASP A 267 -21.08 3.07 20.98
N PHE A 268 -20.71 2.86 19.71
CA PHE A 268 -19.34 3.08 19.23
C PHE A 268 -18.94 4.56 19.26
N SER A 269 -17.74 4.80 19.80
CA SER A 269 -16.97 6.03 19.64
C SER A 269 -15.53 5.71 19.24
N LEU A 270 -14.83 6.65 18.61
CA LEU A 270 -13.43 6.43 18.18
C LEU A 270 -12.47 6.12 19.33
N ASP A 271 -12.79 6.56 20.55
CA ASP A 271 -11.99 6.30 21.73
C ASP A 271 -11.96 4.82 22.13
N MET A 272 -12.89 4.01 21.61
CA MET A 272 -12.91 2.56 21.82
C MET A 272 -11.85 1.84 20.98
N ILE A 273 -11.32 2.49 19.94
CA ILE A 273 -10.21 1.93 19.15
C ILE A 273 -8.91 2.21 19.92
N LEU A 274 -8.24 1.14 20.31
CA LEU A 274 -6.99 1.26 21.03
C LEU A 274 -5.88 1.82 20.13
N PRO A 275 -5.09 2.78 20.62
CA PRO A 275 -3.93 3.27 19.89
C PRO A 275 -2.90 2.15 19.71
N LEU A 276 -2.08 2.27 18.69
CA LEU A 276 -0.92 1.39 18.53
C LEU A 276 0.05 1.68 19.69
N GLY A 277 0.19 0.73 20.59
CA GLY A 277 1.10 0.83 21.73
C GLY A 277 2.57 0.94 21.31
N GLU A 278 3.46 1.04 22.29
CA GLU A 278 4.89 1.00 22.05
C GLU A 278 5.28 -0.31 21.34
N THR A 279 5.94 -0.16 20.22
CA THR A 279 6.38 -1.29 19.40
C THR A 279 7.84 -1.59 19.63
N TYR A 280 8.17 -2.85 19.81
CA TYR A 280 9.53 -3.33 20.00
C TYR A 280 9.85 -4.40 18.96
N VAL A 281 11.07 -4.36 18.43
CA VAL A 281 11.59 -5.40 17.55
C VAL A 281 12.93 -5.89 18.07
N HIS A 282 13.26 -7.16 17.82
CA HIS A 282 14.60 -7.62 18.11
C HIS A 282 15.59 -6.94 17.15
N LYS A 283 16.76 -6.60 17.68
CA LYS A 283 17.84 -5.92 16.94
C LYS A 283 18.08 -6.59 15.58
N ASN A 284 18.11 -5.79 14.55
CA ASN A 284 18.31 -6.22 13.16
C ASN A 284 17.18 -7.06 12.55
N LEU A 285 16.03 -7.16 13.18
CA LEU A 285 14.82 -7.79 12.63
C LEU A 285 13.77 -6.73 12.25
N LEU A 286 12.64 -7.20 11.79
CA LEU A 286 11.45 -6.40 11.50
C LEU A 286 10.20 -7.17 11.93
N ALA A 287 9.13 -6.46 12.24
CA ALA A 287 7.81 -7.02 12.43
C ALA A 287 6.96 -6.81 11.15
N LEU A 288 6.18 -7.80 10.81
CA LEU A 288 5.25 -7.78 9.69
C LEU A 288 3.83 -8.06 10.17
N GLY A 289 2.86 -7.50 9.50
CA GLY A 289 1.47 -7.87 9.69
C GLY A 289 1.25 -9.36 9.42
N SER A 290 0.45 -10.01 10.27
CA SER A 290 0.01 -11.38 10.05
C SER A 290 -1.39 -11.58 10.63
N LEU A 291 -2.20 -12.41 9.99
CA LEU A 291 -3.47 -12.85 10.53
C LEU A 291 -3.30 -14.21 11.22
N ARG A 292 -3.92 -14.37 12.39
CA ARG A 292 -3.80 -15.62 13.18
C ARG A 292 -4.18 -16.88 12.40
N ARG A 293 -5.13 -16.75 11.46
CA ARG A 293 -5.66 -17.86 10.67
C ARG A 293 -4.76 -18.28 9.51
N PHE A 294 -4.00 -17.32 8.96
CA PHE A 294 -3.06 -17.59 7.87
C PHE A 294 -1.67 -17.90 8.43
N LYS A 295 -1.53 -19.04 9.08
CA LYS A 295 -0.24 -19.48 9.64
C LYS A 295 0.84 -19.48 8.56
N GLY A 296 1.86 -18.65 8.74
CA GLY A 296 3.00 -18.53 7.80
C GLY A 296 2.78 -17.57 6.64
N VAL A 297 1.63 -16.90 6.54
CA VAL A 297 1.40 -15.81 5.60
C VAL A 297 1.66 -14.48 6.30
N TYR A 298 2.50 -13.66 5.71
CA TYR A 298 2.85 -12.33 6.19
C TYR A 298 2.41 -11.30 5.18
N PHE A 299 1.91 -10.18 5.67
CA PHE A 299 1.43 -9.07 4.85
C PHE A 299 2.38 -7.89 4.98
N ASN A 300 2.65 -7.24 3.87
CA ASN A 300 3.51 -6.06 3.82
C ASN A 300 2.75 -4.73 3.98
N ASN A 301 1.45 -4.81 4.30
CA ASN A 301 0.61 -3.65 4.62
C ASN A 301 0.93 -3.04 6.00
N PHE A 302 1.67 -3.76 6.84
CA PHE A 302 2.16 -3.31 8.14
C PHE A 302 3.59 -3.80 8.33
N ILE A 303 4.53 -2.86 8.38
CA ILE A 303 5.96 -3.13 8.57
C ILE A 303 6.51 -2.23 9.67
N SER A 304 7.12 -2.83 10.69
CA SER A 304 7.68 -2.06 11.80
C SER A 304 9.13 -2.48 12.05
N SER A 305 10.03 -1.51 12.21
CA SER A 305 11.43 -1.78 12.51
C SER A 305 12.16 -0.56 13.09
N HIS A 306 13.33 -0.80 13.69
CA HIS A 306 14.26 0.26 14.02
C HIS A 306 15.01 0.75 12.77
N GLN A 307 15.52 1.97 12.82
CA GLN A 307 16.32 2.57 11.75
C GLN A 307 17.55 1.70 11.42
N LYS A 308 17.91 1.61 10.13
CA LYS A 308 19.08 0.87 9.62
C LYS A 308 19.10 -0.62 9.95
N SER A 309 17.94 -1.24 10.16
CA SER A 309 17.82 -2.67 10.41
C SER A 309 18.50 -3.51 9.33
N LYS A 310 19.26 -4.53 9.77
CA LYS A 310 19.97 -5.45 8.87
C LYS A 310 19.00 -6.25 8.00
N ALA A 311 17.83 -6.66 8.54
CA ALA A 311 16.83 -7.38 7.78
C ALA A 311 16.32 -6.54 6.60
N VAL A 312 15.92 -5.28 6.85
CA VAL A 312 15.46 -4.36 5.79
C VAL A 312 16.57 -4.13 4.75
N ARG A 313 17.82 -3.95 5.21
CA ARG A 313 18.98 -3.80 4.31
C ARG A 313 19.20 -5.02 3.41
N ILE A 314 18.98 -6.23 3.94
CA ILE A 314 19.09 -7.47 3.14
C ILE A 314 18.01 -7.50 2.07
N ILE A 315 16.75 -7.16 2.42
CA ILE A 315 15.64 -7.11 1.47
C ILE A 315 15.93 -6.10 0.35
N LEU A 316 16.37 -4.89 0.68
CA LEU A 316 16.77 -3.88 -0.30
C LEU A 316 17.90 -4.37 -1.22
N ARG A 317 18.92 -5.06 -0.67
CA ARG A 317 20.00 -5.64 -1.48
C ARG A 317 19.49 -6.72 -2.45
N VAL A 318 18.58 -7.58 -2.00
CA VAL A 318 17.97 -8.61 -2.85
C VAL A 318 17.14 -7.96 -3.94
N MET A 319 16.34 -6.95 -3.62
CA MET A 319 15.56 -6.16 -4.57
C MET A 319 16.48 -5.53 -5.63
N LYS A 320 17.53 -4.84 -5.21
CA LYS A 320 18.55 -4.25 -6.11
C LYS A 320 19.18 -5.29 -7.04
N LYS A 321 19.53 -6.48 -6.54
CA LYS A 321 20.08 -7.59 -7.35
C LYS A 321 19.07 -8.06 -8.41
N ARG A 322 17.78 -8.17 -8.05
CA ARG A 322 16.73 -8.58 -8.98
C ARG A 322 16.53 -7.55 -10.10
N TYR A 323 16.42 -6.26 -9.79
CA TYR A 323 16.32 -5.22 -10.80
C TYR A 323 17.54 -5.20 -11.74
N ARG A 324 18.77 -5.30 -11.20
CA ARG A 324 19.99 -5.38 -12.01
C ARG A 324 20.02 -6.62 -12.92
N PHE A 325 19.50 -7.76 -12.45
CA PHE A 325 19.36 -8.95 -13.28
C PHE A 325 18.40 -8.71 -14.45
N LEU A 326 17.27 -8.09 -14.20
CA LEU A 326 16.26 -7.76 -15.21
C LEU A 326 16.80 -6.75 -16.25
N GLU A 327 17.55 -5.75 -15.79
CA GLU A 327 18.24 -4.81 -16.69
C GLU A 327 19.23 -5.53 -17.64
N ARG A 328 20.05 -6.42 -17.10
CA ARG A 328 21.04 -7.18 -17.91
C ARG A 328 20.40 -8.12 -18.94
N LYS A 329 19.22 -8.63 -18.63
CA LYS A 329 18.46 -9.52 -19.52
C LYS A 329 17.53 -8.75 -20.47
N ASN A 330 17.57 -7.42 -20.46
CA ASN A 330 16.63 -6.53 -21.16
C ASN A 330 15.14 -6.82 -20.82
N CYS A 331 14.89 -7.60 -19.77
CA CYS A 331 13.52 -8.02 -19.42
C CYS A 331 12.62 -6.88 -18.95
N ILE A 332 13.17 -5.72 -18.58
CA ILE A 332 12.38 -4.53 -18.19
C ILE A 332 11.77 -3.88 -19.43
N PHE A 333 12.47 -3.94 -20.58
CA PHE A 333 12.08 -3.27 -21.82
C PHE A 333 11.41 -4.21 -22.82
N ASP A 334 11.72 -5.51 -22.74
CA ASP A 334 11.36 -6.52 -23.74
C ASP A 334 10.48 -7.65 -23.19
N CYS A 335 9.92 -7.50 -22.00
CA CYS A 335 9.23 -8.57 -21.26
C CYS A 335 8.10 -9.31 -21.97
N TYR A 336 7.67 -8.87 -23.15
CA TYR A 336 6.52 -9.43 -23.86
C TYR A 336 6.80 -9.75 -25.31
N ILE A 337 8.05 -9.82 -25.74
CA ILE A 337 8.33 -9.69 -27.16
C ILE A 337 8.30 -11.00 -27.92
N ASP A 338 8.68 -12.15 -27.40
CA ASP A 338 8.99 -13.26 -28.30
C ASP A 338 8.29 -14.62 -28.16
N ASP A 339 7.77 -15.03 -27.01
CA ASP A 339 7.31 -16.42 -26.93
C ASP A 339 6.11 -16.71 -26.01
N GLY A 340 5.43 -15.67 -25.53
CA GLY A 340 4.36 -15.87 -24.55
C GLY A 340 4.87 -16.31 -23.17
N SER A 341 6.18 -16.42 -22.96
CA SER A 341 6.75 -16.63 -21.64
C SER A 341 6.51 -15.38 -20.79
N ARG A 342 5.82 -15.58 -19.68
CA ARG A 342 5.53 -14.49 -18.73
C ARG A 342 6.82 -14.05 -18.07
N CYS A 343 7.19 -12.80 -18.26
CA CYS A 343 8.28 -12.20 -17.51
C CYS A 343 8.07 -12.41 -16.00
N TYR A 344 9.12 -12.78 -15.29
CA TYR A 344 9.08 -12.99 -13.83
C TYR A 344 8.57 -11.78 -13.03
N LEU A 345 8.58 -10.58 -13.62
CA LEU A 345 8.01 -9.36 -13.07
C LEU A 345 6.48 -9.30 -13.10
N THR A 346 5.82 -10.12 -13.91
CA THR A 346 4.35 -10.13 -14.04
C THR A 346 3.68 -11.20 -13.19
N ARG A 347 4.42 -12.05 -12.51
CA ARG A 347 3.82 -12.92 -11.50
C ARG A 347 3.41 -12.02 -10.33
N ARG A 348 2.12 -11.81 -10.19
CA ARG A 348 1.52 -11.32 -8.96
C ARG A 348 1.99 -12.26 -7.85
N SER A 349 2.67 -11.71 -6.86
CA SER A 349 2.93 -12.38 -5.58
C SER A 349 1.62 -12.73 -4.93
#